data_40c20c7bc2fe8f6bc105047a17427239
#
_entry.id   40c20c7bc2fe8f6bc105047a17427239
#
_cell.length_a   1.000
_cell.length_b   1.000
_cell.length_c   1.000
_cell.angle_alpha   90.00
_cell.angle_beta   90.00
_cell.angle_gamma   90.00
#
_symmetry.space_group_name_H-M   'P 1'
#
loop_
_entity.id
_entity.type
_entity.pdbx_description
1 polymer ?
#
loop_
_entity_poly.entity_id
_entity_poly.type
_entity_poly.pdbx_seq_one_letter_code
_entity_poly.pdbx_strand_id
1 'polypeptide(L)'
;MRAVALLAALLATTLVAGCSETAPQADMPARSWQYYVAHPGEIEPMQKICREWSGSSARAASQPAVVTTNCRAAAFAKSQLQIGR
;
A
#
# COMPACT_ATOMS: atom_id res chain seq x y z
N MET A 1 -7.27 10.97 -43.94
CA MET A 1 -7.02 9.55 -43.71
C MET A 1 -5.79 9.28 -42.86
N ARG A 2 -4.68 9.94 -43.13
CA ARG A 2 -3.46 9.74 -42.33
C ARG A 2 -3.60 10.18 -40.88
N ALA A 3 -4.34 11.25 -40.62
CA ALA A 3 -4.58 11.74 -39.28
C ALA A 3 -5.38 10.75 -38.41
N VAL A 4 -6.30 10.02 -39.04
CA VAL A 4 -7.10 9.01 -38.33
C VAL A 4 -6.25 7.86 -37.84
N ALA A 5 -5.31 7.41 -38.64
CA ALA A 5 -4.40 6.33 -38.25
C ALA A 5 -3.52 6.72 -37.06
N LEU A 6 -3.04 7.98 -37.05
CA LEU A 6 -2.22 8.48 -35.94
C LEU A 6 -3.01 8.56 -34.64
N LEU A 7 -4.26 8.99 -34.70
CA LEU A 7 -5.13 9.06 -33.52
C LEU A 7 -5.38 7.68 -32.94
N ALA A 8 -5.59 6.68 -33.78
CA ALA A 8 -5.80 5.31 -33.31
C ALA A 8 -4.59 4.79 -32.56
N ALA A 9 -3.40 5.09 -33.04
CA ALA A 9 -2.17 4.67 -32.38
C ALA A 9 -2.02 5.31 -31.00
N LEU A 10 -2.35 6.57 -30.86
CA LEU A 10 -2.29 7.27 -29.57
C LEU A 10 -3.26 6.68 -28.57
N LEU A 11 -4.47 6.36 -28.99
CA LEU A 11 -5.46 5.74 -28.10
C LEU A 11 -4.99 4.39 -27.58
N ALA A 12 -4.38 3.57 -28.41
CA ALA A 12 -3.86 2.27 -28.00
C ALA A 12 -2.77 2.42 -26.95
N THR A 13 -1.89 3.39 -27.10
CA THR A 13 -0.83 3.66 -26.13
C THR A 13 -1.40 4.07 -24.77
N THR A 14 -2.41 4.92 -24.77
CA THR A 14 -3.05 5.36 -23.53
C THR A 14 -3.68 4.20 -22.77
N LEU A 15 -4.35 3.29 -23.47
CA LEU A 15 -4.97 2.12 -22.81
C LEU A 15 -3.93 1.21 -22.17
N VAL A 16 -2.80 0.98 -22.82
CA VAL A 16 -1.74 0.15 -22.25
C VAL A 16 -1.19 0.77 -20.97
N ALA A 17 -0.97 2.09 -20.95
CA ALA A 17 -0.49 2.78 -19.76
C ALA A 17 -1.47 2.67 -18.59
N GLY A 18 -2.79 2.70 -18.86
CA GLY A 18 -3.81 2.61 -17.84
C GLY A 18 -3.95 1.24 -17.18
N CYS A 19 -3.40 0.20 -17.79
CA CYS A 19 -3.50 -1.16 -17.28
C CYS A 19 -2.34 -1.57 -16.37
N SER A 20 -1.30 -0.76 -16.26
CA SER A 20 -0.16 -1.12 -15.41
C SER A 20 -0.39 -0.67 -13.98
N GLU A 21 -0.95 -1.55 -13.18
CA GLU A 21 -1.10 -1.33 -11.76
C GLU A 21 0.09 -1.93 -11.03
N THR A 22 0.63 -1.15 -10.10
CA THR A 22 1.72 -1.59 -9.24
C THR A 22 1.13 -1.99 -7.90
N ALA A 23 1.46 -3.18 -7.42
CA ALA A 23 1.05 -3.63 -6.10
C ALA A 23 1.65 -2.70 -5.03
N PRO A 24 0.95 -2.49 -3.89
CA PRO A 24 1.51 -1.74 -2.79
C PRO A 24 2.78 -2.38 -2.24
N GLN A 25 3.53 -1.63 -1.45
CA GLN A 25 4.77 -2.11 -0.85
C GLN A 25 4.53 -3.36 -0.02
N ALA A 26 5.37 -4.38 -0.22
CA ALA A 26 5.29 -5.67 0.46
C ALA A 26 6.63 -6.11 1.03
N ASP A 27 7.73 -5.54 0.56
CA ASP A 27 9.08 -5.90 0.97
C ASP A 27 9.50 -5.03 2.14
N MET A 28 9.36 -5.57 3.34
CA MET A 28 9.66 -4.87 4.58
C MET A 28 9.96 -5.87 5.69
N PRO A 29 10.77 -5.50 6.68
CA PRO A 29 10.97 -6.37 7.85
C PRO A 29 9.72 -6.39 8.73
N ALA A 30 9.48 -7.53 9.37
CA ALA A 30 8.43 -7.66 10.36
C ALA A 30 8.79 -6.85 11.61
N ARG A 31 7.84 -6.10 12.12
CA ARG A 31 8.02 -5.27 13.31
C ARG A 31 6.99 -5.60 14.36
N SER A 32 7.39 -5.50 15.63
CA SER A 32 6.46 -5.67 16.75
C SER A 32 5.80 -4.33 17.08
N TRP A 33 4.73 -4.38 17.88
CA TRP A 33 4.10 -3.16 18.34
C TRP A 33 5.03 -2.35 19.24
N GLN A 34 5.90 -3.01 20.00
CA GLN A 34 6.91 -2.33 20.84
C GLN A 34 7.85 -1.49 19.97
N TYR A 35 8.21 -2.02 18.80
CA TYR A 35 9.04 -1.27 17.86
C TYR A 35 8.36 0.04 17.46
N TYR A 36 7.07 -0.03 17.13
CA TYR A 36 6.33 1.16 16.71
C TYR A 36 6.11 2.16 17.86
N VAL A 37 5.98 1.68 19.08
CA VAL A 37 5.92 2.58 20.26
C VAL A 37 7.24 3.34 20.39
N ALA A 38 8.36 2.66 20.17
CA ALA A 38 9.70 3.28 20.21
C ALA A 38 9.97 4.16 18.99
N HIS A 39 9.25 3.93 17.88
CA HIS A 39 9.43 4.67 16.64
C HIS A 39 8.08 5.21 16.14
N PRO A 40 7.45 6.12 16.90
CA PRO A 40 6.09 6.55 16.57
C PRO A 40 5.96 7.23 15.20
N GLY A 41 7.05 7.79 14.68
CA GLY A 41 7.06 8.37 13.34
C GLY A 41 6.88 7.36 12.22
N GLU A 42 7.01 6.07 12.52
CA GLU A 42 6.83 5.02 11.51
C GLU A 42 5.41 4.46 11.49
N ILE A 43 4.56 4.85 12.45
CA ILE A 43 3.18 4.34 12.52
C ILE A 43 2.36 4.80 11.33
N GLU A 44 2.31 6.10 11.06
CA GLU A 44 1.51 6.62 9.95
C GLU A 44 1.96 6.12 8.57
N PRO A 45 3.27 6.07 8.26
CA PRO A 45 3.71 5.47 7.01
C PRO A 45 3.27 4.02 6.85
N MET A 46 3.30 3.23 7.93
CA MET A 46 2.84 1.84 7.87
C MET A 46 1.32 1.77 7.67
N GLN A 47 0.57 2.61 8.36
CA GLN A 47 -0.88 2.65 8.21
C GLN A 47 -1.30 3.06 6.79
N LYS A 48 -0.52 3.93 6.16
CA LYS A 48 -0.74 4.28 4.76
C LYS A 48 -0.60 3.05 3.86
N ILE A 49 0.43 2.25 4.09
CA ILE A 49 0.62 0.99 3.35
C ILE A 49 -0.58 0.06 3.57
N CYS A 50 -1.06 -0.02 4.81
CA CYS A 50 -2.24 -0.83 5.15
C CYS A 50 -3.48 -0.39 4.36
N ARG A 51 -3.70 0.92 4.26
CA ARG A 51 -4.83 1.46 3.49
C ARG A 51 -4.68 1.18 2.00
N GLU A 52 -3.45 1.25 1.49
CA GLU A 52 -3.18 0.96 0.09
C GLU A 52 -3.53 -0.49 -0.25
N TRP A 53 -3.19 -1.42 0.63
CA TRP A 53 -3.56 -2.82 0.45
C TRP A 53 -5.08 -3.02 0.50
N SER A 54 -5.75 -2.37 1.45
CA SER A 54 -7.21 -2.46 1.58
C SER A 54 -7.95 -1.90 0.36
N GLY A 55 -7.41 -0.86 -0.26
CA GLY A 55 -8.02 -0.22 -1.41
C GLY A 55 -7.54 -0.77 -2.76
N SER A 56 -6.59 -1.71 -2.76
CA SER A 56 -6.05 -2.24 -4.00
C SER A 56 -6.99 -3.29 -4.60
N SER A 57 -6.80 -3.57 -5.88
CA SER A 57 -7.50 -4.66 -6.55
C SER A 57 -6.96 -6.03 -6.17
N ALA A 58 -5.85 -6.09 -5.44
CA ALA A 58 -5.31 -7.34 -4.94
C ALA A 58 -6.27 -7.92 -3.89
N ARG A 59 -6.45 -9.24 -3.95
CA ARG A 59 -7.32 -9.92 -3.00
C ARG A 59 -6.68 -9.93 -1.62
N ALA A 60 -7.50 -9.90 -0.58
CA ALA A 60 -7.03 -9.99 0.79
C ALA A 60 -6.14 -11.21 1.02
N ALA A 61 -6.44 -12.31 0.33
CA ALA A 61 -5.65 -13.54 0.43
C ALA A 61 -4.24 -13.41 -0.15
N SER A 62 -3.99 -12.41 -1.00
CA SER A 62 -2.65 -12.17 -1.55
C SER A 62 -1.87 -11.12 -0.78
N GLN A 63 -2.42 -10.55 0.27
CA GLN A 63 -1.68 -9.63 1.12
C GLN A 63 -0.59 -10.41 1.86
N PRO A 64 0.69 -10.00 1.74
CA PRO A 64 1.76 -10.70 2.43
C PRO A 64 1.57 -10.71 3.94
N ALA A 65 1.98 -11.79 4.60
CA ALA A 65 1.86 -11.94 6.04
C ALA A 65 2.57 -10.82 6.80
N VAL A 66 3.72 -10.34 6.30
CA VAL A 66 4.46 -9.25 6.94
C VAL A 66 3.65 -7.96 6.96
N VAL A 67 2.88 -7.69 5.90
CA VAL A 67 2.02 -6.51 5.86
C VAL A 67 0.92 -6.62 6.92
N THR A 68 0.26 -7.77 7.00
CA THR A 68 -0.77 -8.01 8.01
C THR A 68 -0.22 -7.86 9.43
N THR A 69 0.95 -8.46 9.69
CA THR A 69 1.61 -8.37 10.99
C THR A 69 1.92 -6.92 11.36
N ASN A 70 2.52 -6.19 10.43
CA ASN A 70 2.91 -4.79 10.69
C ASN A 70 1.70 -3.87 10.80
N CYS A 71 0.63 -4.15 10.07
CA CYS A 71 -0.61 -3.37 10.20
C CYS A 71 -1.21 -3.52 11.60
N ARG A 72 -1.25 -4.74 12.12
CA ARG A 72 -1.74 -5.00 13.47
C ARG A 72 -0.84 -4.36 14.53
N ALA A 73 0.47 -4.50 14.36
CA ALA A 73 1.45 -3.95 15.28
C ALA A 73 1.36 -2.42 15.35
N ALA A 74 1.27 -1.77 14.20
CA ALA A 74 1.18 -0.31 14.13
C ALA A 74 -0.12 0.20 14.76
N ALA A 75 -1.24 -0.48 14.50
CA ALA A 75 -2.53 -0.09 15.07
C ALA A 75 -2.53 -0.24 16.59
N PHE A 76 -1.98 -1.34 17.10
CA PHE A 76 -1.89 -1.58 18.54
C PHE A 76 -0.98 -0.54 19.20
N ALA A 77 0.17 -0.24 18.59
CA ALA A 77 1.09 0.77 19.10
C ALA A 77 0.44 2.14 19.18
N LYS A 78 -0.32 2.53 18.17
CA LYS A 78 -1.04 3.80 18.16
C LYS A 78 -2.02 3.86 19.32
N SER A 79 -2.76 2.78 19.55
CA SER A 79 -3.68 2.66 20.66
C SER A 79 -2.96 2.81 22.01
N GLN A 80 -1.81 2.15 22.18
CA GLN A 80 -1.02 2.23 23.42
C GLN A 80 -0.53 3.64 23.68
N LEU A 81 -0.08 4.34 22.65
CA LEU A 81 0.38 5.72 22.77
C LEU A 81 -0.76 6.66 23.16
N GLN A 82 -1.97 6.41 22.68
CA GLN A 82 -3.13 7.21 23.03
C GLN A 82 -3.56 6.99 24.47
N ILE A 83 -3.49 5.77 24.96
CA ILE A 83 -3.84 5.43 26.35
C ILE A 83 -2.81 6.01 27.33
N GLY A 84 -1.53 5.99 26.96
CA GLY A 84 -0.45 6.43 27.82
C GLY A 84 -0.33 7.94 28.04
N ARG A 85 -1.26 8.71 27.48
CA ARG A 85 -1.23 10.19 27.62
C ARG A 85 -2.11 10.73 28.75
#